data_2a27ff3049e414398aa3135417fcc4c0
#
_entry.id   2a27ff3049e414398aa3135417fcc4c0
#
_cell.length_a   1.000
_cell.length_b   1.000
_cell.length_c   1.000
_cell.angle_alpha   90.00
_cell.angle_beta   90.00
_cell.angle_gamma   90.00
#
_symmetry.space_group_name_H-M   'P 1'
#
loop_
_entity.id
_entity.type
_entity.pdbx_description
1 polymer ?
#
loop_
_entity_poly.entity_id
_entity_poly.type
_entity_poly.pdbx_seq_one_letter_code
_entity_poly.pdbx_strand_id
1 'polypeptide(L)'
;LQNFNGKVRQYLKENERKKRSRLFGVVLSVVMTVSVLASLVMPAISATEGTSVAGGDVSYNGGSYSYKDANSVTIKSYDAVGSGKDQSKKIEFNVEFNFDKGEMTNRYIYFPIDDNVSLPEGGIPSDGTWGDVEDTHFDEGHGISGKYRVDEIDGKKYLFIEFDERYQHKNEKDAISGKASFEGNVKRKDTDTGDKTTVEIGGQTVEIDGFTPLTMSAIKDASETADGVRWTITVDNPAKKPLDRIEDKLFKDAVDGSFTXXXXXPEGAGSYDASSGKFVFSDGFSEENVTISYTTPYPTSDPNFVMSGKVENKSTTYDKDGNGVKADKIIYSESKKDKISKTGKNVDYDNNEVTWEIVVSNPSGADLKGYHLYDEAFPDAKPGSFALKADDGSDVKYTLDGNTLTFDDKTTASKITIEYVTAIDPDKAETTNTVKMQRPDKSQPWSDITSSETVYNRYQISKSGWIDNNTLGILKWEVTVKCNDKNSTLKGKTITDNMLKAGQIVSIKVGNDTFDATVASDGELVLPDRIGDNNEVVISYETKVADYDLGD
;
A
#
# COMPACT_ATOMS: atom_id res chain seq x y z
N LEU A 1 9.96 -32.78 -22.15
CA LEU A 1 8.54 -32.58 -22.49
C LEU A 1 7.65 -32.68 -21.24
N GLN A 2 7.81 -33.70 -20.40
CA GLN A 2 7.05 -33.81 -19.13
C GLN A 2 7.28 -32.61 -18.20
N ASN A 3 8.51 -32.14 -18.12
CA ASN A 3 8.88 -31.03 -17.23
C ASN A 3 8.35 -29.67 -17.75
N PHE A 4 8.25 -29.52 -19.08
CA PHE A 4 7.70 -28.31 -19.72
C PHE A 4 6.18 -28.21 -19.51
N ASN A 5 5.47 -29.31 -19.73
CA ASN A 5 4.01 -29.38 -19.51
C ASN A 5 3.66 -29.14 -18.04
N GLY A 6 4.51 -29.62 -17.13
CA GLY A 6 4.36 -29.36 -15.69
C GLY A 6 4.44 -27.87 -15.37
N LYS A 7 5.44 -27.19 -15.91
CA LYS A 7 5.64 -25.73 -15.67
C LYS A 7 4.52 -24.89 -16.29
N VAL A 8 4.03 -25.24 -17.48
CA VAL A 8 2.91 -24.53 -18.11
C VAL A 8 1.62 -24.72 -17.31
N ARG A 9 1.34 -25.94 -16.84
CA ARG A 9 0.17 -26.21 -15.99
C ARG A 9 0.26 -25.47 -14.66
N GLN A 10 1.44 -25.38 -14.08
CA GLN A 10 1.68 -24.64 -12.83
C GLN A 10 1.46 -23.14 -13.04
N TYR A 11 1.98 -22.59 -14.13
CA TYR A 11 1.81 -21.16 -14.48
C TYR A 11 0.34 -20.80 -14.72
N LEU A 12 -0.38 -21.66 -15.42
CA LEU A 12 -1.82 -21.44 -15.67
C LEU A 12 -2.63 -21.53 -14.37
N LYS A 13 -2.33 -22.49 -13.49
CA LYS A 13 -2.97 -22.60 -12.17
C LYS A 13 -2.67 -21.40 -11.29
N GLU A 14 -1.46 -20.88 -11.36
CA GLU A 14 -1.04 -19.72 -10.57
C GLU A 14 -1.74 -18.44 -11.03
N ASN A 15 -1.91 -18.26 -12.34
CA ASN A 15 -2.65 -17.15 -12.92
C ASN A 15 -4.15 -17.22 -12.61
N GLU A 16 -4.73 -18.41 -12.66
CA GLU A 16 -6.13 -18.65 -12.25
C GLU A 16 -6.32 -18.34 -10.76
N ARG A 17 -5.37 -18.74 -9.93
CA ARG A 17 -5.38 -18.45 -8.50
C ARG A 17 -5.27 -16.95 -8.22
N LYS A 18 -4.41 -16.24 -8.97
CA LYS A 18 -4.28 -14.77 -8.87
C LYS A 18 -5.55 -14.05 -9.32
N LYS A 19 -6.20 -14.52 -10.39
CA LYS A 19 -7.50 -13.98 -10.83
C LYS A 19 -8.58 -14.21 -9.78
N ARG A 20 -8.64 -15.42 -9.19
CA ARG A 20 -9.61 -15.75 -8.14
C ARG A 20 -9.37 -14.94 -6.86
N SER A 21 -8.11 -14.71 -6.47
CA SER A 21 -7.81 -13.92 -5.28
C SER A 21 -8.15 -12.44 -5.47
N ARG A 22 -7.97 -11.90 -6.69
CA ARG A 22 -8.39 -10.53 -7.02
C ARG A 22 -9.92 -10.41 -7.04
N LEU A 23 -10.61 -11.38 -7.59
CA LEU A 23 -12.07 -11.43 -7.60
C LEU A 23 -12.61 -11.59 -6.17
N PHE A 24 -11.97 -12.43 -5.35
CA PHE A 24 -12.33 -12.64 -3.95
C PHE A 24 -12.09 -11.39 -3.10
N GLY A 25 -11.01 -10.65 -3.39
CA GLY A 25 -10.73 -9.37 -2.74
C GLY A 25 -11.79 -8.30 -3.05
N VAL A 26 -12.21 -8.22 -4.31
CA VAL A 26 -13.25 -7.28 -4.74
C VAL A 26 -14.61 -7.69 -4.17
N VAL A 27 -14.93 -9.00 -4.18
CA VAL A 27 -16.19 -9.51 -3.63
C VAL A 27 -16.22 -9.35 -2.10
N LEU A 28 -15.08 -9.55 -1.41
CA LEU A 28 -15.01 -9.35 0.04
C LEU A 28 -15.15 -7.88 0.41
N SER A 29 -14.59 -6.98 -0.40
CA SER A 29 -14.74 -5.53 -0.22
C SER A 29 -16.21 -5.08 -0.43
N VAL A 30 -16.92 -5.66 -1.40
CA VAL A 30 -18.33 -5.35 -1.66
C VAL A 30 -19.23 -6.02 -0.61
N VAL A 31 -18.88 -7.22 -0.14
CA VAL A 31 -19.64 -7.93 0.90
C VAL A 31 -19.45 -7.26 2.27
N MET A 32 -18.28 -6.68 2.55
CA MET A 32 -18.07 -5.92 3.79
C MET A 32 -18.84 -4.59 3.81
N THR A 33 -19.16 -4.03 2.63
CA THR A 33 -20.00 -2.82 2.57
C THR A 33 -21.51 -3.14 2.61
N VAL A 34 -21.90 -4.38 2.37
CA VAL A 34 -23.31 -4.80 2.39
C VAL A 34 -23.64 -5.61 3.65
N SER A 35 -22.64 -6.06 4.41
CA SER A 35 -22.91 -6.85 5.60
C SER A 35 -23.21 -5.96 6.79
N VAL A 36 -24.38 -6.02 7.12
CA VAL A 36 -25.04 -6.14 8.40
C VAL A 36 -25.64 -4.85 8.89
N LEU A 37 -26.82 -4.60 8.44
CA LEU A 37 -27.87 -4.01 9.25
C LEU A 37 -28.49 -5.13 10.12
N ALA A 38 -27.68 -5.77 10.94
CA ALA A 38 -28.21 -6.57 12.04
C ALA A 38 -28.58 -5.57 13.14
N SER A 39 -29.84 -5.26 13.24
CA SER A 39 -30.36 -4.46 14.35
C SER A 39 -30.10 -5.22 15.66
N LEU A 40 -29.07 -4.82 16.39
CA LEU A 40 -28.94 -5.22 17.78
C LEU A 40 -30.04 -4.47 18.55
N VAL A 41 -31.10 -5.18 18.88
CA VAL A 41 -32.10 -4.65 19.80
C VAL A 41 -31.42 -4.64 21.17
N MET A 42 -30.88 -3.48 21.54
CA MET A 42 -30.37 -3.29 22.90
C MET A 42 -31.56 -3.08 23.85
N PRO A 43 -31.51 -3.59 25.07
CA PRO A 43 -32.58 -3.30 26.02
C PRO A 43 -32.70 -1.80 26.27
N ALA A 44 -33.92 -1.34 26.34
CA ALA A 44 -34.22 0.08 26.59
C ALA A 44 -33.56 0.55 27.89
N ILE A 45 -32.79 1.63 27.82
CA ILE A 45 -32.15 2.24 28.97
C ILE A 45 -33.13 3.28 29.51
N SER A 46 -33.50 3.16 30.77
CA SER A 46 -34.37 4.13 31.44
C SER A 46 -33.67 5.50 31.55
N ALA A 47 -34.39 6.52 31.21
CA ALA A 47 -33.90 7.89 31.38
C ALA A 47 -33.74 8.25 32.87
N THR A 48 -32.69 9.00 33.19
CA THR A 48 -32.51 9.55 34.52
C THR A 48 -33.28 10.88 34.62
N GLU A 49 -33.85 11.14 35.81
CA GLU A 49 -34.58 12.40 36.06
C GLU A 49 -33.66 13.61 35.86
N GLY A 50 -34.03 14.47 34.92
CA GLY A 50 -33.33 15.74 34.70
C GLY A 50 -33.99 16.90 35.45
N THR A 51 -33.27 17.98 35.57
CA THR A 51 -33.83 19.23 36.15
C THR A 51 -34.65 19.93 35.05
N SER A 52 -35.92 20.15 35.31
CA SER A 52 -36.78 20.84 34.34
C SER A 52 -36.37 22.32 34.23
N VAL A 53 -36.18 22.77 33.00
CA VAL A 53 -36.02 24.20 32.69
C VAL A 53 -37.38 24.68 32.17
N ALA A 54 -38.02 25.54 32.93
CA ALA A 54 -39.33 26.08 32.52
C ALA A 54 -39.14 26.89 31.22
N GLY A 55 -39.64 26.38 30.14
CA GLY A 55 -39.65 27.04 28.85
C GLY A 55 -40.92 27.88 28.66
N GLY A 56 -40.78 28.98 27.95
CA GLY A 56 -41.92 29.79 27.50
C GLY A 56 -42.71 29.08 26.40
N ASP A 57 -43.88 29.60 26.10
CA ASP A 57 -44.70 29.08 25.00
C ASP A 57 -44.00 29.24 23.67
N VAL A 58 -44.16 28.26 22.78
CA VAL A 58 -43.59 28.25 21.42
C VAL A 58 -44.73 28.31 20.42
N SER A 59 -44.64 29.23 19.47
CA SER A 59 -45.64 29.33 18.38
C SER A 59 -45.27 28.35 17.26
N TYR A 60 -46.22 27.48 16.91
CA TYR A 60 -46.03 26.50 15.86
C TYR A 60 -47.38 26.16 15.20
N ASN A 61 -47.41 26.10 13.87
CA ASN A 61 -48.62 25.67 13.11
C ASN A 61 -49.91 26.44 13.52
N GLY A 62 -49.78 27.73 13.83
CA GLY A 62 -50.89 28.56 14.22
C GLY A 62 -51.38 28.40 15.65
N GLY A 63 -50.73 27.56 16.45
CA GLY A 63 -51.03 27.36 17.86
C GLY A 63 -49.90 27.85 18.77
N SER A 64 -50.24 28.02 20.04
CA SER A 64 -49.26 28.33 21.12
C SER A 64 -49.05 27.07 21.94
N TYR A 65 -47.86 26.52 21.92
CA TYR A 65 -47.52 25.24 22.57
C TYR A 65 -46.80 25.50 23.88
N SER A 66 -47.25 24.83 24.92
CA SER A 66 -46.70 24.98 26.26
C SER A 66 -45.69 23.86 26.59
N TYR A 67 -44.62 24.19 27.31
CA TYR A 67 -43.62 23.23 27.74
C TYR A 67 -44.25 22.15 28.65
N LYS A 68 -43.82 20.90 28.46
CA LYS A 68 -44.17 19.78 29.32
C LYS A 68 -42.96 18.93 29.58
N ASP A 69 -42.78 18.46 30.79
CA ASP A 69 -41.77 17.47 31.13
C ASP A 69 -42.17 16.09 30.60
N ALA A 70 -41.27 15.36 30.04
CA ALA A 70 -41.47 13.96 29.73
C ALA A 70 -41.34 13.15 31.04
N ASN A 71 -42.18 12.11 31.16
CA ASN A 71 -42.09 11.20 32.29
C ASN A 71 -40.96 10.19 32.09
N SER A 72 -40.83 9.69 30.85
CA SER A 72 -39.71 8.81 30.48
C SER A 72 -39.40 8.94 29.01
N VAL A 73 -38.17 8.66 28.66
CA VAL A 73 -37.72 8.52 27.29
C VAL A 73 -36.97 7.19 27.18
N THR A 74 -37.44 6.29 26.36
CA THR A 74 -36.75 5.04 26.07
C THR A 74 -36.30 5.04 24.63
N ILE A 75 -35.27 4.25 24.32
CA ILE A 75 -34.67 4.26 23.00
C ILE A 75 -34.51 2.86 22.42
N LYS A 76 -34.50 2.82 21.08
CA LYS A 76 -34.02 1.69 20.31
C LYS A 76 -32.85 2.22 19.49
N SER A 77 -31.67 1.61 19.66
CA SER A 77 -30.42 2.08 19.07
C SER A 77 -29.99 1.18 17.92
N TYR A 78 -29.47 1.79 16.87
CA TYR A 78 -28.94 1.10 15.71
C TYR A 78 -27.42 1.29 15.66
N ASP A 79 -26.74 0.53 14.79
CA ASP A 79 -25.28 0.58 14.69
C ASP A 79 -24.78 1.97 14.24
N ALA A 80 -23.63 2.36 14.74
CA ALA A 80 -22.98 3.63 14.37
C ALA A 80 -22.54 3.60 12.90
N VAL A 81 -22.69 4.74 12.22
CA VAL A 81 -22.31 4.93 10.81
C VAL A 81 -21.30 6.08 10.76
N GLY A 82 -20.28 5.92 9.91
CA GLY A 82 -19.22 6.94 9.78
C GLY A 82 -18.12 6.73 10.81
N SER A 83 -17.26 7.72 10.95
CA SER A 83 -16.09 7.64 11.81
C SER A 83 -15.76 9.00 12.42
N GLY A 84 -14.90 8.97 13.43
CA GLY A 84 -14.41 10.20 14.07
C GLY A 84 -15.55 11.01 14.69
N LYS A 85 -15.41 12.32 14.65
CA LYS A 85 -16.40 13.24 15.20
C LYS A 85 -17.75 13.20 14.47
N ASP A 86 -17.72 12.83 13.21
CA ASP A 86 -18.93 12.78 12.38
C ASP A 86 -19.70 11.46 12.50
N GLN A 87 -19.20 10.52 13.29
CA GLN A 87 -19.90 9.28 13.55
C GLN A 87 -21.29 9.56 14.12
N SER A 88 -22.31 8.89 13.58
CA SER A 88 -23.69 9.08 14.02
C SER A 88 -24.39 7.74 14.22
N LYS A 89 -25.45 7.78 15.03
CA LYS A 89 -26.30 6.61 15.27
C LYS A 89 -27.75 6.97 15.04
N LYS A 90 -28.46 6.12 14.29
CA LYS A 90 -29.90 6.20 14.18
C LYS A 90 -30.51 5.73 15.51
N ILE A 91 -31.36 6.54 16.10
CA ILE A 91 -32.03 6.25 17.37
C ILE A 91 -33.53 6.45 17.16
N GLU A 92 -34.32 5.50 17.61
CA GLU A 92 -35.77 5.64 17.73
C GLU A 92 -36.06 6.02 19.18
N PHE A 93 -36.66 7.18 19.38
CA PHE A 93 -37.00 7.71 20.70
C PHE A 93 -38.48 7.46 20.98
N ASN A 94 -38.80 6.95 22.16
CA ASN A 94 -40.16 6.76 22.64
C ASN A 94 -40.33 7.67 23.86
N VAL A 95 -41.12 8.73 23.71
CA VAL A 95 -41.35 9.75 24.72
C VAL A 95 -42.72 9.52 25.37
N GLU A 96 -42.74 9.26 26.67
CA GLU A 96 -43.97 9.06 27.42
C GLU A 96 -44.15 10.25 28.36
N PHE A 97 -45.40 10.63 28.53
CA PHE A 97 -45.77 11.78 29.37
C PHE A 97 -47.17 11.57 29.96
N ASN A 98 -47.37 12.13 31.16
CA ASN A 98 -48.64 11.99 31.88
C ASN A 98 -49.17 13.37 32.27
N PHE A 99 -50.49 13.46 32.39
CA PHE A 99 -51.18 14.59 33.01
C PHE A 99 -52.01 14.04 34.16
N ASP A 100 -51.82 14.58 35.33
CA ASP A 100 -52.68 14.30 36.45
C ASP A 100 -54.09 14.89 36.18
N LYS A 101 -55.09 14.42 36.91
CA LYS A 101 -56.45 14.92 36.76
C LYS A 101 -56.48 16.45 36.87
N GLY A 102 -56.98 17.11 35.83
CA GLY A 102 -57.13 18.55 35.76
C GLY A 102 -55.83 19.32 35.47
N GLU A 103 -54.72 18.63 35.20
CA GLU A 103 -53.45 19.28 34.93
C GLU A 103 -53.38 19.90 33.53
N MET A 104 -54.05 19.36 32.55
CA MET A 104 -53.99 19.81 31.16
C MET A 104 -54.72 21.14 30.95
N THR A 105 -53.97 22.24 31.06
CA THR A 105 -54.50 23.58 30.81
C THR A 105 -54.43 23.99 29.33
N ASN A 106 -53.56 23.32 28.59
CA ASN A 106 -53.38 23.53 27.16
C ASN A 106 -53.23 22.19 26.50
N ARG A 107 -54.00 21.94 25.45
CA ARG A 107 -53.91 20.67 24.67
C ARG A 107 -52.79 20.68 23.65
N TYR A 108 -52.06 21.80 23.50
CA TYR A 108 -50.88 21.93 22.63
C TYR A 108 -49.65 21.99 23.55
N ILE A 109 -48.77 21.00 23.44
CA ILE A 109 -47.58 20.90 24.26
C ILE A 109 -46.33 20.64 23.40
N TYR A 110 -45.14 20.90 23.94
CA TYR A 110 -43.91 20.60 23.29
C TYR A 110 -42.84 20.07 24.26
N PHE A 111 -41.93 19.30 23.70
CA PHE A 111 -40.72 18.80 24.36
C PHE A 111 -39.51 19.29 23.57
N PRO A 112 -38.56 20.03 24.16
CA PRO A 112 -37.32 20.37 23.47
C PRO A 112 -36.48 19.13 23.25
N ILE A 113 -35.76 19.10 22.11
CA ILE A 113 -34.84 18.02 21.70
C ILE A 113 -33.46 18.61 21.57
N ASP A 114 -32.45 17.92 22.08
CA ASP A 114 -31.06 18.35 22.10
C ASP A 114 -30.51 18.58 20.67
N ASP A 115 -29.56 19.49 20.55
CA ASP A 115 -28.98 19.92 19.28
C ASP A 115 -28.19 18.81 18.58
N ASN A 116 -27.68 17.83 19.33
CA ASN A 116 -26.90 16.72 18.74
C ASN A 116 -27.79 15.65 18.09
N VAL A 117 -29.09 15.88 18.03
CA VAL A 117 -30.03 15.03 17.25
C VAL A 117 -30.33 15.75 15.94
N SER A 118 -30.05 15.11 14.79
CA SER A 118 -30.49 15.62 13.50
C SER A 118 -31.75 14.89 13.04
N LEU A 119 -32.70 15.69 12.58
CA LEU A 119 -34.01 15.17 12.15
C LEU A 119 -34.00 14.84 10.66
N PRO A 120 -34.79 13.89 10.21
CA PRO A 120 -34.98 13.67 8.78
C PRO A 120 -35.53 14.92 8.08
N GLU A 121 -35.18 15.09 6.82
CA GLU A 121 -35.69 16.22 6.04
C GLU A 121 -37.20 16.21 5.99
N GLY A 122 -37.84 17.35 6.27
CA GLY A 122 -39.29 17.50 6.27
C GLY A 122 -39.97 17.20 7.60
N GLY A 123 -39.21 16.93 8.66
CA GLY A 123 -39.76 16.59 9.98
C GLY A 123 -40.18 15.12 10.09
N ILE A 124 -40.74 14.74 11.23
CA ILE A 124 -41.24 13.37 11.45
C ILE A 124 -42.72 13.48 11.87
N PRO A 125 -43.64 12.81 11.16
CA PRO A 125 -43.40 11.99 9.97
C PRO A 125 -42.90 12.78 8.76
N SER A 126 -41.98 12.17 8.01
CA SER A 126 -41.28 12.83 6.91
C SER A 126 -42.16 13.20 5.71
N ASP A 127 -43.31 12.65 5.62
CA ASP A 127 -44.28 12.90 4.53
C ASP A 127 -45.13 14.16 4.74
N GLY A 128 -44.85 14.91 5.82
CA GLY A 128 -45.60 16.12 6.15
C GLY A 128 -46.88 15.87 6.90
N THR A 129 -47.27 14.62 7.12
CA THR A 129 -48.43 14.28 7.95
C THR A 129 -48.01 14.20 9.43
N TRP A 130 -48.96 14.24 10.31
CA TRP A 130 -48.73 14.10 11.74
C TRP A 130 -48.82 12.63 12.13
N GLY A 131 -47.92 12.20 13.06
CA GLY A 131 -47.99 10.88 13.67
C GLY A 131 -49.04 10.85 14.77
N ASP A 132 -49.46 9.66 15.14
CA ASP A 132 -50.48 9.46 16.20
C ASP A 132 -49.81 9.38 17.58
N VAL A 133 -50.37 10.09 18.55
CA VAL A 133 -50.04 9.96 19.97
C VAL A 133 -50.89 8.85 20.54
N GLU A 134 -50.24 7.84 21.10
CA GLU A 134 -50.92 6.69 21.68
C GLU A 134 -51.26 6.95 23.15
N ASP A 135 -52.50 6.57 23.53
CA ASP A 135 -52.88 6.53 24.95
C ASP A 135 -52.35 5.23 25.54
N THR A 136 -51.41 5.33 26.50
CA THR A 136 -50.73 4.16 27.08
C THR A 136 -51.63 3.25 27.90
N HIS A 137 -52.88 3.63 28.13
CA HIS A 137 -53.87 2.77 28.77
C HIS A 137 -54.51 1.74 27.85
N PHE A 138 -54.20 1.82 26.54
CA PHE A 138 -54.72 0.90 25.50
C PHE A 138 -53.57 0.12 24.88
N ASP A 139 -53.92 -1.00 24.24
CA ASP A 139 -52.95 -1.79 23.46
C ASP A 139 -52.46 -0.94 22.29
N GLU A 140 -51.24 -1.20 21.85
CA GLU A 140 -50.57 -0.49 20.75
C GLU A 140 -51.47 -0.45 19.51
N GLY A 141 -51.64 0.73 18.94
CA GLY A 141 -52.49 0.97 17.79
C GLY A 141 -53.98 1.19 18.12
N HIS A 142 -54.34 1.11 19.39
CA HIS A 142 -55.71 1.38 19.84
C HIS A 142 -55.68 2.55 20.84
N GLY A 143 -56.58 3.46 20.77
CA GLY A 143 -56.63 4.61 21.66
C GLY A 143 -55.70 5.73 21.26
N ILE A 144 -56.04 6.42 20.18
CA ILE A 144 -55.30 7.60 19.73
C ILE A 144 -55.80 8.81 20.51
N SER A 145 -54.88 9.49 21.24
CA SER A 145 -55.21 10.63 22.08
C SER A 145 -54.90 11.97 21.41
N GLY A 146 -54.18 11.96 20.31
CA GLY A 146 -53.78 13.17 19.61
C GLY A 146 -52.83 12.87 18.47
N LYS A 147 -52.13 13.88 18.03
CA LYS A 147 -51.11 13.76 16.97
C LYS A 147 -49.82 14.50 17.35
N TYR A 148 -48.70 14.10 16.76
CA TYR A 148 -47.43 14.70 17.02
C TYR A 148 -46.65 14.97 15.74
N ARG A 149 -45.72 15.89 15.82
CA ARG A 149 -44.73 16.16 14.76
C ARG A 149 -43.42 16.64 15.39
N VAL A 150 -42.30 16.22 14.82
CA VAL A 150 -40.98 16.72 15.21
C VAL A 150 -40.56 17.73 14.15
N ASP A 151 -40.17 18.93 14.59
CA ASP A 151 -39.80 19.98 13.66
C ASP A 151 -38.75 20.91 14.30
N GLU A 152 -38.12 21.74 13.48
CA GLU A 152 -37.12 22.71 13.88
C GLU A 152 -37.60 24.12 13.64
N ILE A 153 -37.46 24.98 14.65
CA ILE A 153 -37.81 26.41 14.58
C ILE A 153 -36.62 27.21 15.08
N ASP A 154 -36.11 28.13 14.24
CA ASP A 154 -34.99 29.00 14.58
C ASP A 154 -33.78 28.23 15.10
N GLY A 155 -33.49 27.06 14.51
CA GLY A 155 -32.35 26.24 14.86
C GLY A 155 -32.53 25.36 16.09
N LYS A 156 -33.71 25.39 16.70
CA LYS A 156 -34.05 24.55 17.86
C LYS A 156 -35.06 23.49 17.46
N LYS A 157 -34.90 22.31 18.01
CA LYS A 157 -35.71 21.15 17.66
C LYS A 157 -36.70 20.83 18.75
N TYR A 158 -37.88 20.45 18.33
CA TYR A 158 -39.03 20.23 19.23
C TYR A 158 -39.85 19.03 18.78
N LEU A 159 -40.38 18.30 19.78
CA LEU A 159 -41.49 17.36 19.57
C LEU A 159 -42.78 18.11 19.96
N PHE A 160 -43.63 18.39 18.97
CA PHE A 160 -44.90 19.09 19.16
C PHE A 160 -46.05 18.07 19.23
N ILE A 161 -46.97 18.28 20.14
CA ILE A 161 -48.14 17.40 20.35
C ILE A 161 -49.38 18.25 20.40
N GLU A 162 -50.41 17.80 19.66
CA GLU A 162 -51.79 18.32 19.71
C GLU A 162 -52.70 17.20 20.20
N PHE A 163 -53.25 17.35 21.41
CA PHE A 163 -54.22 16.41 21.89
C PHE A 163 -55.58 16.68 21.26
N ASP A 164 -56.39 15.63 21.08
CA ASP A 164 -57.81 15.73 20.76
C ASP A 164 -58.51 16.51 21.88
N GLU A 165 -59.44 17.37 21.49
CA GLU A 165 -60.24 18.17 22.46
C GLU A 165 -60.94 17.28 23.48
N ARG A 166 -61.42 16.11 23.08
CA ARG A 166 -62.07 15.16 23.99
C ARG A 166 -61.12 14.64 25.07
N TYR A 167 -59.79 14.61 24.82
CA TYR A 167 -58.83 14.21 25.85
C TYR A 167 -58.59 15.31 26.86
N GLN A 168 -58.69 16.58 26.50
CA GLN A 168 -58.69 17.67 27.44
C GLN A 168 -59.90 17.53 28.38
N HIS A 169 -61.09 17.29 27.86
CA HIS A 169 -62.29 17.05 28.67
C HIS A 169 -62.16 15.79 29.53
N LYS A 170 -61.54 14.74 29.00
CA LYS A 170 -61.26 13.53 29.79
C LYS A 170 -60.38 13.85 30.98
N ASN A 171 -59.35 14.69 30.77
CA ASN A 171 -58.40 15.05 31.85
C ASN A 171 -59.08 15.83 32.99
N GLU A 172 -60.15 16.54 32.71
CA GLU A 172 -60.93 17.19 33.79
C GLU A 172 -61.42 16.17 34.83
N LYS A 173 -61.61 14.91 34.42
CA LYS A 173 -62.17 13.85 35.26
C LYS A 173 -61.15 12.81 35.68
N ASP A 174 -60.16 12.53 34.84
CA ASP A 174 -59.18 11.45 35.03
C ASP A 174 -57.80 11.88 34.62
N ALA A 175 -56.77 11.19 35.13
CA ALA A 175 -55.41 11.29 34.61
C ALA A 175 -55.35 10.72 33.18
N ILE A 176 -54.50 11.27 32.35
CA ILE A 176 -54.25 10.76 30.99
C ILE A 176 -52.76 10.61 30.75
N SER A 177 -52.40 9.76 29.81
CA SER A 177 -51.01 9.54 29.42
C SER A 177 -50.91 9.43 27.92
N GLY A 178 -49.74 9.72 27.39
CA GLY A 178 -49.47 9.64 25.98
C GLY A 178 -48.04 9.17 25.67
N LYS A 179 -47.88 8.63 24.48
CA LYS A 179 -46.60 8.19 23.96
C LYS A 179 -46.44 8.66 22.52
N ALA A 180 -45.34 9.26 22.21
CA ALA A 180 -44.95 9.65 20.85
C ALA A 180 -43.59 9.03 20.53
N SER A 181 -43.46 8.52 19.30
CA SER A 181 -42.22 7.85 18.86
C SER A 181 -41.66 8.52 17.60
N PHE A 182 -40.38 8.83 17.58
CA PHE A 182 -39.75 9.43 16.41
C PHE A 182 -38.30 8.94 16.25
N GLU A 183 -37.76 9.08 15.03
CA GLU A 183 -36.39 8.72 14.72
C GLU A 183 -35.55 9.97 14.50
N GLY A 184 -34.28 9.90 14.96
CA GLY A 184 -33.28 10.92 14.69
C GLY A 184 -31.91 10.30 14.56
N ASN A 185 -30.98 11.03 13.97
CA ASN A 185 -29.58 10.64 13.90
C ASN A 185 -28.83 11.42 14.98
N VAL A 186 -28.18 10.70 15.89
CA VAL A 186 -27.48 11.28 17.03
C VAL A 186 -25.99 11.28 16.78
N LYS A 187 -25.34 12.45 16.94
CA LYS A 187 -23.88 12.59 16.98
C LYS A 187 -23.44 12.77 18.42
N ARG A 188 -22.15 12.46 18.69
CA ARG A 188 -21.61 12.84 20.01
C ARG A 188 -21.60 14.36 20.17
N LYS A 189 -21.81 14.82 21.37
CA LYS A 189 -21.56 16.22 21.71
C LYS A 189 -20.05 16.50 21.59
N ASP A 190 -19.69 17.72 21.26
CA ASP A 190 -18.28 18.10 21.06
C ASP A 190 -17.40 17.83 22.29
N THR A 191 -18.01 17.81 23.47
CA THR A 191 -17.30 17.51 24.72
C THR A 191 -17.13 16.01 24.99
N ASP A 192 -17.84 15.16 24.24
CA ASP A 192 -17.82 13.71 24.47
C ASP A 192 -16.81 13.04 23.53
N THR A 193 -15.78 12.43 24.09
CA THR A 193 -14.68 11.83 23.32
C THR A 193 -14.63 10.32 23.44
N GLY A 194 -15.46 9.74 24.29
CA GLY A 194 -15.53 8.29 24.52
C GLY A 194 -16.56 7.59 23.66
N ASP A 195 -17.05 6.47 24.17
CA ASP A 195 -18.01 5.62 23.47
C ASP A 195 -19.46 6.04 23.71
N LYS A 196 -19.71 7.11 24.45
CA LYS A 196 -21.06 7.52 24.89
C LYS A 196 -21.29 9.01 24.64
N THR A 197 -22.57 9.36 24.52
CA THR A 197 -23.04 10.76 24.56
C THR A 197 -24.42 10.76 25.23
N THR A 198 -24.98 11.95 25.44
CA THR A 198 -26.33 12.09 26.01
C THR A 198 -27.21 12.89 25.08
N VAL A 199 -28.51 12.65 25.18
CA VAL A 199 -29.56 13.44 24.50
C VAL A 199 -30.58 13.85 25.57
N GLU A 200 -30.94 15.12 25.58
CA GLU A 200 -32.01 15.61 26.44
C GLU A 200 -33.28 15.80 25.62
N ILE A 201 -34.41 15.27 26.13
CA ILE A 201 -35.74 15.44 25.54
C ILE A 201 -36.70 15.69 26.68
N GLY A 202 -37.36 16.87 26.69
CA GLY A 202 -38.37 17.20 27.68
C GLY A 202 -37.88 17.07 29.13
N GLY A 203 -36.63 17.48 29.39
CA GLY A 203 -36.07 17.41 30.73
C GLY A 203 -35.51 16.05 31.14
N GLN A 204 -35.65 15.02 30.28
CA GLN A 204 -35.08 13.70 30.52
C GLN A 204 -33.76 13.55 29.78
N THR A 205 -32.76 12.97 30.44
CA THR A 205 -31.44 12.72 29.84
C THR A 205 -31.31 11.23 29.49
N VAL A 206 -31.02 10.93 28.23
CA VAL A 206 -30.85 9.56 27.72
C VAL A 206 -29.40 9.37 27.33
N GLU A 207 -28.78 8.30 27.81
CA GLU A 207 -27.40 7.93 27.40
C GLU A 207 -27.46 7.09 26.12
N ILE A 208 -26.63 7.47 25.16
CA ILE A 208 -26.46 6.75 23.88
C ILE A 208 -25.02 6.23 23.87
N ASP A 209 -24.84 4.92 23.80
CA ASP A 209 -23.53 4.28 23.74
C ASP A 209 -23.23 3.70 22.35
N GLY A 210 -22.08 3.04 22.21
CA GLY A 210 -21.69 2.34 21.00
C GLY A 210 -20.97 3.17 19.96
N PHE A 211 -20.51 4.38 20.34
CA PHE A 211 -19.59 5.17 19.50
C PHE A 211 -18.17 4.65 19.63
N THR A 212 -17.37 4.84 18.58
CA THR A 212 -15.94 4.55 18.65
C THR A 212 -15.23 5.69 19.38
N PRO A 213 -14.51 5.43 20.48
CA PRO A 213 -13.81 6.53 21.20
C PRO A 213 -12.86 7.29 20.28
N LEU A 214 -12.75 8.59 20.48
CA LEU A 214 -11.82 9.45 19.75
C LEU A 214 -10.42 9.25 20.32
N THR A 215 -9.52 8.66 19.51
CA THR A 215 -8.15 8.38 19.91
C THR A 215 -7.16 9.15 19.04
N MET A 216 -6.05 9.53 19.65
CA MET A 216 -4.95 10.17 18.92
C MET A 216 -4.36 9.18 17.92
N SER A 217 -3.96 9.68 16.74
CA SER A 217 -3.25 8.91 15.75
C SER A 217 -2.16 9.78 15.11
N ALA A 218 -1.20 9.12 14.45
CA ALA A 218 -0.14 9.85 13.75
C ALA A 218 0.22 9.11 12.48
N ILE A 219 0.54 9.88 11.44
CA ILE A 219 1.09 9.34 10.21
C ILE A 219 2.41 10.04 9.92
N LYS A 220 3.27 9.33 9.21
CA LYS A 220 4.57 9.86 8.81
C LYS A 220 4.73 9.69 7.31
N ASP A 221 5.13 10.76 6.65
CA ASP A 221 5.43 10.77 5.23
C ASP A 221 6.84 11.25 4.98
N ALA A 222 7.34 10.97 3.78
CA ALA A 222 8.68 11.33 3.37
C ALA A 222 8.70 11.69 1.90
N SER A 223 9.51 12.68 1.55
CA SER A 223 9.79 13.03 0.17
C SER A 223 11.28 13.24 0.00
N GLU A 224 11.82 12.81 -1.15
CA GLU A 224 13.23 12.99 -1.45
C GLU A 224 13.49 14.44 -1.87
N THR A 225 14.64 14.96 -1.47
CA THR A 225 15.20 16.24 -1.92
C THR A 225 16.55 15.98 -2.58
N ALA A 226 17.15 17.02 -3.13
CA ALA A 226 18.48 16.89 -3.75
C ALA A 226 19.52 16.34 -2.77
N ASP A 227 19.46 16.76 -1.52
CA ASP A 227 20.51 16.49 -0.53
C ASP A 227 20.05 15.61 0.63
N GLY A 228 18.81 15.13 0.61
CA GLY A 228 18.34 14.32 1.72
C GLY A 228 16.86 13.96 1.62
N VAL A 229 16.26 13.76 2.79
CA VAL A 229 14.85 13.34 2.91
C VAL A 229 14.11 14.34 3.79
N ARG A 230 13.01 14.88 3.27
CA ARG A 230 12.09 15.70 4.06
C ARG A 230 11.03 14.79 4.66
N TRP A 231 10.94 14.80 5.97
CA TRP A 231 10.00 14.02 6.77
C TRP A 231 8.85 14.90 7.21
N THR A 232 7.64 14.36 7.25
CA THR A 232 6.44 15.05 7.72
C THR A 232 5.70 14.12 8.67
N ILE A 233 5.47 14.58 9.91
CA ILE A 233 4.68 13.89 10.92
C ILE A 233 3.37 14.66 11.07
N THR A 234 2.24 14.03 10.80
CA THR A 234 0.92 14.61 10.99
C THR A 234 0.25 13.87 12.14
N VAL A 235 -0.13 14.62 13.16
CA VAL A 235 -0.81 14.09 14.36
C VAL A 235 -2.27 14.53 14.30
N ASP A 236 -3.19 13.57 14.38
CA ASP A 236 -4.62 13.79 14.50
C ASP A 236 -4.99 13.55 15.96
N ASN A 237 -5.49 14.59 16.64
CA ASN A 237 -5.79 14.61 18.07
C ASN A 237 -7.25 15.03 18.27
N PRO A 238 -8.22 14.22 17.81
CA PRO A 238 -9.63 14.63 17.78
C PRO A 238 -10.25 14.88 19.16
N ALA A 239 -9.65 14.30 20.19
CA ALA A 239 -10.09 14.53 21.57
C ALA A 239 -9.48 15.80 22.20
N LYS A 240 -8.61 16.49 21.44
CA LYS A 240 -7.91 17.72 21.89
C LYS A 240 -7.18 17.52 23.24
N LYS A 241 -6.55 16.36 23.41
CA LYS A 241 -5.73 16.11 24.59
C LYS A 241 -4.47 16.97 24.54
N PRO A 242 -4.02 17.50 25.69
CA PRO A 242 -2.75 18.22 25.70
C PRO A 242 -1.60 17.33 25.26
N LEU A 243 -0.85 17.78 24.25
CA LEU A 243 0.31 17.06 23.71
C LEU A 243 1.56 17.39 24.53
N ASP A 244 2.46 16.42 24.64
CA ASP A 244 3.70 16.55 25.40
C ASP A 244 4.91 16.70 24.48
N ARG A 245 5.18 15.67 23.68
CA ARG A 245 6.39 15.65 22.86
C ARG A 245 6.30 14.67 21.70
N ILE A 246 7.22 14.83 20.74
CA ILE A 246 7.48 13.82 19.71
C ILE A 246 8.93 13.35 19.86
N GLU A 247 9.11 12.05 19.93
CA GLU A 247 10.42 11.39 19.91
C GLU A 247 10.63 10.78 18.53
N ASP A 248 11.80 11.05 17.92
CA ASP A 248 12.14 10.58 16.58
C ASP A 248 13.65 10.38 16.52
N LYS A 249 14.06 9.21 16.07
CA LYS A 249 15.48 8.84 16.03
C LYS A 249 16.31 9.77 15.15
N LEU A 250 15.72 10.34 14.12
CA LEU A 250 16.43 11.16 13.14
C LEU A 250 16.40 12.67 13.46
N PHE A 251 15.72 13.09 14.52
CA PHE A 251 15.73 14.52 14.91
C PHE A 251 17.15 15.05 15.11
N LYS A 252 18.03 14.25 15.70
CA LYS A 252 19.42 14.62 15.95
C LYS A 252 20.23 14.87 14.67
N ASP A 253 19.78 14.27 13.56
CA ASP A 253 20.44 14.39 12.26
C ASP A 253 19.76 15.44 11.38
N ALA A 254 18.78 16.15 11.90
CA ALA A 254 18.05 17.16 11.14
C ALA A 254 18.94 18.32 10.74
N VAL A 255 18.77 18.79 9.51
CA VAL A 255 19.48 19.98 9.01
C VAL A 255 19.03 21.19 9.84
N ASP A 256 19.98 22.00 10.26
CA ASP A 256 19.70 23.20 11.07
C ASP A 256 18.68 24.10 10.36
N GLY A 257 17.67 24.55 11.10
CA GLY A 257 16.62 25.42 10.58
C GLY A 257 15.60 24.75 9.66
N SER A 258 15.67 23.42 9.50
CA SER A 258 14.72 22.72 8.62
C SER A 258 13.39 22.39 9.29
N PHE A 259 13.26 22.49 10.61
CA PHE A 259 12.00 22.24 11.33
C PHE A 259 10.97 23.31 10.96
N THR A 260 9.80 22.88 10.55
CA THR A 260 8.67 23.77 10.25
C THR A 260 7.40 23.21 10.88
N UNK A 261 6.71 23.93 11.49
CA UNK A 261 5.45 23.57 11.95
C UNK A 261 4.49 24.01 10.93
N UNK A 262 3.99 23.45 10.36
CA UNK A 262 3.09 23.75 9.33
C UNK A 262 1.78 23.50 9.78
N UNK A 263 1.27 24.00 9.04
CA UNK A 263 0.01 23.81 9.19
C UNK A 263 -0.79 24.46 10.15
N UNK A 264 -0.97 24.28 10.41
CA UNK A 264 -1.68 24.77 11.32
C UNK A 264 -1.00 24.90 12.59
N UNK A 265 0.04 24.86 12.56
CA UNK A 265 0.36 24.98 13.37
C UNK A 265 0.47 26.04 13.66
N PRO A 266 -0.17 26.59 14.57
CA PRO A 266 -0.02 27.97 14.94
C PRO A 266 1.41 28.25 15.42
N GLU A 267 1.84 29.45 15.16
CA GLU A 267 3.09 29.92 15.80
C GLU A 267 3.02 29.63 17.29
N GLY A 268 4.03 28.95 17.82
CA GLY A 268 4.05 28.60 19.25
C GLY A 268 3.59 27.19 19.58
N ALA A 269 3.41 26.32 18.59
CA ALA A 269 3.04 24.92 18.86
C ALA A 269 4.09 24.18 19.71
N GLY A 270 5.38 24.58 19.60
CA GLY A 270 6.47 23.93 20.31
C GLY A 270 7.79 24.16 19.59
N SER A 271 8.82 23.48 20.03
CA SER A 271 10.15 23.61 19.42
C SER A 271 10.97 22.34 19.57
N TYR A 272 11.91 22.16 18.65
CA TYR A 272 12.91 21.10 18.79
C TYR A 272 13.91 21.49 19.87
N ASP A 273 14.09 20.60 20.84
CA ASP A 273 15.07 20.77 21.92
C ASP A 273 16.28 19.87 21.63
N ALA A 274 17.37 20.48 21.19
CA ALA A 274 18.60 19.75 20.86
C ALA A 274 19.20 19.03 22.07
N SER A 275 18.95 19.51 23.29
CA SER A 275 19.52 18.87 24.48
C SER A 275 18.86 17.53 24.80
N SER A 276 17.55 17.41 24.55
CA SER A 276 16.81 16.15 24.75
C SER A 276 16.65 15.35 23.47
N GLY A 277 16.88 15.95 22.29
CA GLY A 277 16.66 15.30 21.00
C GLY A 277 15.18 15.07 20.69
N LYS A 278 14.32 15.93 21.22
CA LYS A 278 12.86 15.78 21.08
C LYS A 278 12.22 17.07 20.57
N PHE A 279 11.07 16.94 19.93
CA PHE A 279 10.21 18.09 19.70
C PHE A 279 9.26 18.19 20.89
N VAL A 280 9.30 19.31 21.60
CA VAL A 280 8.50 19.53 22.83
C VAL A 280 7.39 20.51 22.51
N PHE A 281 6.15 20.10 22.76
CA PHE A 281 4.98 20.96 22.55
C PHE A 281 4.92 22.04 23.64
N SER A 282 4.41 23.21 23.27
CA SER A 282 4.16 24.30 24.23
C SER A 282 3.16 23.85 25.29
N ASP A 283 3.30 24.38 26.49
CA ASP A 283 2.43 23.97 27.60
C ASP A 283 0.96 24.22 27.27
N GLY A 284 0.14 23.20 27.45
CA GLY A 284 -1.29 23.26 27.18
C GLY A 284 -1.66 23.12 25.70
N PHE A 285 -0.69 22.88 24.80
CA PHE A 285 -0.99 22.72 23.37
C PHE A 285 -1.90 21.49 23.16
N SER A 286 -3.09 21.73 22.63
CA SER A 286 -4.14 20.70 22.51
C SER A 286 -4.93 20.80 21.19
N GLU A 287 -4.27 21.30 20.13
CA GLU A 287 -4.93 21.42 18.83
C GLU A 287 -5.31 20.06 18.27
N GLU A 288 -6.37 20.06 17.47
CA GLU A 288 -6.92 18.85 16.87
C GLU A 288 -5.96 18.22 15.84
N ASN A 289 -5.26 19.08 15.10
CA ASN A 289 -4.32 18.62 14.07
C ASN A 289 -3.02 19.41 14.19
N VAL A 290 -1.90 18.71 14.06
CA VAL A 290 -0.60 19.36 13.98
C VAL A 290 0.29 18.62 13.00
N THR A 291 1.02 19.37 12.17
CA THR A 291 1.97 18.83 11.21
C THR A 291 3.35 19.43 11.46
N ILE A 292 4.34 18.56 11.60
CA ILE A 292 5.74 18.95 11.80
C ILE A 292 6.56 18.35 10.67
N SER A 293 7.40 19.17 10.02
CA SER A 293 8.29 18.72 8.97
C SER A 293 9.73 19.10 9.30
N TYR A 294 10.67 18.27 8.86
CA TYR A 294 12.10 18.53 9.00
C TYR A 294 12.85 17.74 7.92
N THR A 295 14.09 18.09 7.65
CA THR A 295 14.91 17.46 6.62
C THR A 295 16.15 16.83 7.24
N THR A 296 16.50 15.62 6.82
CA THR A 296 17.78 14.97 7.19
C THR A 296 18.59 14.71 5.94
N PRO A 297 19.93 14.72 6.02
CA PRO A 297 20.74 14.29 4.89
C PRO A 297 20.57 12.80 4.63
N TYR A 298 20.95 12.34 3.44
CA TYR A 298 20.98 10.90 3.17
C TYR A 298 22.01 10.23 4.09
N PRO A 299 21.70 9.04 4.64
CA PRO A 299 22.61 8.37 5.59
C PRO A 299 23.71 7.61 4.86
N THR A 300 24.63 8.34 4.22
CA THR A 300 25.68 7.77 3.36
C THR A 300 26.68 6.89 4.11
N SER A 301 26.71 6.97 5.44
CA SER A 301 27.57 6.07 6.26
C SER A 301 26.88 4.74 6.59
N ASP A 302 25.59 4.58 6.23
CA ASP A 302 24.85 3.34 6.46
C ASP A 302 24.94 2.44 5.22
N PRO A 303 25.65 1.29 5.30
CA PRO A 303 25.75 0.39 4.14
C PRO A 303 24.41 -0.09 3.62
N ASN A 304 23.39 -0.18 4.49
CA ASN A 304 22.05 -0.56 4.04
C ASN A 304 21.49 0.48 3.06
N PHE A 305 21.66 1.76 3.37
CA PHE A 305 21.27 2.83 2.44
C PHE A 305 22.09 2.78 1.14
N VAL A 306 23.42 2.66 1.26
CA VAL A 306 24.31 2.66 0.09
C VAL A 306 23.92 1.57 -0.91
N MET A 307 23.63 0.38 -0.41
CA MET A 307 23.36 -0.80 -1.26
C MET A 307 21.90 -0.90 -1.72
N SER A 308 20.95 -0.40 -0.95
CA SER A 308 19.50 -0.58 -1.23
C SER A 308 18.75 0.72 -1.42
N GLY A 309 19.30 1.86 -1.00
CA GLY A 309 18.61 3.14 -0.98
C GLY A 309 17.62 3.27 0.19
N LYS A 310 17.57 2.30 1.10
CA LYS A 310 16.59 2.27 2.18
C LYS A 310 16.89 3.31 3.26
N VAL A 311 15.88 4.15 3.55
CA VAL A 311 15.90 5.04 4.70
C VAL A 311 14.63 4.75 5.51
N GLU A 312 14.80 4.39 6.78
CA GLU A 312 13.71 4.08 7.69
C GLU A 312 13.69 5.08 8.83
N ASN A 313 12.50 5.60 9.14
CA ASN A 313 12.34 6.56 10.23
C ASN A 313 11.11 6.21 11.06
N LYS A 314 11.27 6.27 12.38
CA LYS A 314 10.23 5.93 13.36
C LYS A 314 10.08 7.07 14.35
N SER A 315 8.83 7.40 14.68
CA SER A 315 8.53 8.41 15.66
C SER A 315 7.40 7.97 16.59
N THR A 316 7.33 8.57 17.76
CA THR A 316 6.23 8.38 18.71
C THR A 316 5.83 9.76 19.24
N THR A 317 4.53 10.06 19.15
CA THR A 317 3.94 11.28 19.71
C THR A 317 3.26 10.92 21.02
N TYR A 318 3.53 11.70 22.07
CA TYR A 318 2.98 11.47 23.41
C TYR A 318 2.07 12.61 23.83
N ASP A 319 0.96 12.26 24.48
CA ASP A 319 0.14 13.23 25.21
C ASP A 319 0.70 13.44 26.64
N LYS A 320 0.14 14.40 27.38
CA LYS A 320 0.58 14.70 28.76
C LYS A 320 0.28 13.56 29.75
N ASP A 321 -0.62 12.65 29.39
CA ASP A 321 -0.93 11.47 30.21
C ASP A 321 0.07 10.33 29.97
N GLY A 322 0.97 10.48 29.00
CA GLY A 322 1.97 9.48 28.65
C GLY A 322 1.52 8.46 27.62
N ASN A 323 0.34 8.63 27.02
CA ASN A 323 -0.11 7.75 25.95
C ASN A 323 0.64 8.10 24.65
N GLY A 324 1.22 7.09 23.99
CA GLY A 324 2.02 7.29 22.79
C GLY A 324 1.41 6.67 21.55
N VAL A 325 1.49 7.38 20.43
CA VAL A 325 1.12 6.84 19.12
C VAL A 325 2.32 6.86 18.20
N LYS A 326 2.52 5.76 17.48
CA LYS A 326 3.68 5.54 16.61
C LYS A 326 3.35 5.89 15.16
N ALA A 327 4.35 6.40 14.45
CA ALA A 327 4.26 6.64 13.01
C ALA A 327 5.61 6.33 12.38
N ASP A 328 5.63 5.42 11.44
CA ASP A 328 6.85 4.91 10.80
C ASP A 328 6.76 5.14 9.30
N LYS A 329 7.93 5.33 8.67
CA LYS A 329 8.00 5.46 7.22
C LYS A 329 9.31 4.86 6.71
N ILE A 330 9.22 4.10 5.63
CA ILE A 330 10.37 3.57 4.89
C ILE A 330 10.28 4.11 3.47
N ILE A 331 11.40 4.61 2.95
CA ILE A 331 11.53 4.95 1.53
C ILE A 331 12.75 4.24 0.95
N TYR A 332 12.73 4.03 -0.36
CA TYR A 332 13.86 3.48 -1.12
C TYR A 332 14.24 4.51 -2.19
N SER A 333 15.45 5.08 -2.04
CA SER A 333 15.95 6.07 -3.00
C SER A 333 16.67 5.36 -4.14
N GLU A 334 15.96 5.12 -5.24
CA GLU A 334 16.52 4.46 -6.41
C GLU A 334 17.63 5.28 -7.08
N SER A 335 17.54 6.61 -7.00
CA SER A 335 18.51 7.51 -7.62
C SER A 335 19.81 7.62 -6.83
N LYS A 336 19.82 7.25 -5.56
CA LYS A 336 20.97 7.41 -4.65
C LYS A 336 21.64 6.11 -4.23
N LYS A 337 20.99 4.96 -4.49
CA LYS A 337 21.61 3.67 -4.17
C LYS A 337 22.72 3.34 -5.17
N ASP A 338 23.71 2.59 -4.72
CA ASP A 338 24.76 2.10 -5.60
C ASP A 338 24.23 1.08 -6.60
N LYS A 339 24.87 1.04 -7.76
CA LYS A 339 24.59 0.08 -8.82
C LYS A 339 25.88 -0.50 -9.34
N ILE A 340 25.81 -1.70 -9.88
CA ILE A 340 26.95 -2.35 -10.49
C ILE A 340 26.52 -2.89 -11.84
N SER A 341 27.40 -2.77 -12.84
CA SER A 341 27.18 -3.39 -14.15
C SER A 341 28.43 -4.17 -14.56
N LYS A 342 28.22 -5.22 -15.31
CA LYS A 342 29.29 -6.02 -15.87
C LYS A 342 29.06 -6.20 -17.36
N THR A 343 30.13 -6.02 -18.15
CA THR A 343 30.07 -6.15 -19.62
C THR A 343 31.27 -6.92 -20.13
N GLY A 344 31.06 -7.76 -21.12
CA GLY A 344 32.15 -8.28 -21.95
C GLY A 344 32.41 -7.25 -23.04
N LYS A 345 33.30 -6.32 -22.76
CA LYS A 345 33.54 -5.14 -23.58
C LYS A 345 34.15 -5.46 -24.94
N ASN A 346 35.03 -6.44 -24.99
CA ASN A 346 35.69 -6.86 -26.22
C ASN A 346 36.02 -8.36 -26.13
N VAL A 347 35.67 -9.10 -27.17
CA VAL A 347 36.04 -10.50 -27.30
C VAL A 347 37.07 -10.62 -28.45
N ASP A 348 38.29 -11.06 -28.10
CA ASP A 348 39.34 -11.32 -29.08
C ASP A 348 39.31 -12.82 -29.42
N TYR A 349 38.65 -13.14 -30.51
CA TYR A 349 38.45 -14.52 -30.91
C TYR A 349 39.73 -15.21 -31.40
N ASP A 350 40.69 -14.42 -31.88
CA ASP A 350 41.95 -14.98 -32.38
C ASP A 350 42.89 -15.40 -31.25
N ASN A 351 42.83 -14.69 -30.13
CA ASN A 351 43.61 -15.01 -28.92
C ASN A 351 42.80 -15.75 -27.85
N ASN A 352 41.48 -15.96 -28.09
CA ASN A 352 40.56 -16.56 -27.14
C ASN A 352 40.59 -15.82 -25.78
N GLU A 353 40.39 -14.49 -25.84
CA GLU A 353 40.36 -13.63 -24.64
C GLU A 353 39.15 -12.73 -24.65
N VAL A 354 38.69 -12.36 -23.44
CA VAL A 354 37.63 -11.36 -23.26
C VAL A 354 38.10 -10.30 -22.29
N THR A 355 37.84 -9.03 -22.65
CA THR A 355 38.00 -7.90 -21.74
C THR A 355 36.71 -7.65 -21.00
N TRP A 356 36.71 -7.85 -19.70
CA TRP A 356 35.57 -7.57 -18.84
C TRP A 356 35.68 -6.14 -18.32
N GLU A 357 34.52 -5.49 -18.21
CA GLU A 357 34.41 -4.17 -17.61
C GLU A 357 33.35 -4.21 -16.50
N ILE A 358 33.71 -3.76 -15.30
CA ILE A 358 32.79 -3.58 -14.18
C ILE A 358 32.70 -2.06 -13.95
N VAL A 359 31.46 -1.55 -13.84
CA VAL A 359 31.20 -0.17 -13.49
C VAL A 359 30.45 -0.15 -12.16
N VAL A 360 31.05 0.48 -11.15
CA VAL A 360 30.43 0.75 -9.86
C VAL A 360 29.92 2.19 -9.89
N SER A 361 28.61 2.38 -9.72
CA SER A 361 27.98 3.70 -9.64
C SER A 361 27.68 4.01 -8.17
N ASN A 362 28.15 5.17 -7.70
CA ASN A 362 28.03 5.62 -6.31
C ASN A 362 27.40 7.03 -6.30
N PRO A 363 26.10 7.15 -6.64
CA PRO A 363 25.50 8.47 -6.85
C PRO A 363 25.33 9.30 -5.58
N SER A 364 25.32 8.67 -4.41
CA SER A 364 25.22 9.41 -3.14
C SER A 364 26.54 9.99 -2.68
N GLY A 365 27.67 9.58 -3.31
CA GLY A 365 29.01 9.98 -2.87
C GLY A 365 29.44 9.34 -1.55
N ALA A 366 28.84 8.22 -1.20
CA ALA A 366 29.20 7.48 0.01
C ALA A 366 30.69 7.06 -0.05
N ASP A 367 31.33 6.95 1.11
CA ASP A 367 32.68 6.42 1.18
C ASP A 367 32.64 4.90 1.08
N LEU A 368 33.19 4.36 0.00
CA LEU A 368 33.18 2.92 -0.28
C LEU A 368 34.32 2.16 0.40
N LYS A 369 35.11 2.82 1.27
CA LYS A 369 36.15 2.13 2.02
C LYS A 369 35.59 0.90 2.73
N GLY A 370 36.26 -0.25 2.53
CA GLY A 370 35.84 -1.52 3.14
C GLY A 370 34.81 -2.30 2.35
N TYR A 371 34.15 -1.71 1.34
CA TYR A 371 33.25 -2.44 0.46
C TYR A 371 34.07 -3.40 -0.42
N HIS A 372 33.46 -4.51 -0.80
CA HIS A 372 34.09 -5.58 -1.55
C HIS A 372 33.39 -5.82 -2.88
N LEU A 373 34.19 -6.17 -3.89
CA LEU A 373 33.67 -6.75 -5.14
C LEU A 373 34.14 -8.19 -5.19
N TYR A 374 33.21 -9.12 -5.36
CA TYR A 374 33.49 -10.54 -5.48
C TYR A 374 33.23 -10.97 -6.92
N ASP A 375 34.23 -11.60 -7.55
CA ASP A 375 34.15 -12.06 -8.94
C ASP A 375 35.03 -13.29 -9.08
N GLU A 376 34.43 -14.42 -9.46
CA GLU A 376 35.14 -15.70 -9.54
C GLU A 376 36.23 -15.68 -10.60
N ALA A 377 36.17 -14.79 -11.59
CA ALA A 377 37.16 -14.70 -12.66
C ALA A 377 38.34 -13.79 -12.32
N PHE A 378 38.33 -13.07 -11.20
CA PHE A 378 39.47 -12.24 -10.82
C PHE A 378 40.79 -13.02 -10.75
N PRO A 379 40.85 -14.25 -10.17
CA PRO A 379 42.10 -15.00 -10.13
C PRO A 379 42.65 -15.39 -11.50
N ASP A 380 41.77 -15.45 -12.51
CA ASP A 380 42.12 -15.83 -13.88
C ASP A 380 42.51 -14.63 -14.73
N ALA A 381 42.56 -13.43 -14.14
CA ALA A 381 42.90 -12.22 -14.87
C ALA A 381 44.32 -12.32 -15.42
N LYS A 382 44.49 -12.01 -16.70
CA LYS A 382 45.81 -11.99 -17.36
C LYS A 382 46.74 -11.02 -16.62
N PRO A 383 47.96 -11.45 -16.28
CA PRO A 383 48.88 -10.57 -15.57
C PRO A 383 49.07 -9.21 -16.27
N GLY A 384 48.94 -8.15 -15.50
CA GLY A 384 49.08 -6.77 -15.99
C GLY A 384 47.85 -6.20 -16.69
N SER A 385 46.73 -6.97 -16.79
CA SER A 385 45.53 -6.49 -17.45
C SER A 385 44.59 -5.73 -16.52
N PHE A 386 44.76 -5.83 -15.21
CA PHE A 386 43.87 -5.25 -14.20
C PHE A 386 44.07 -3.74 -14.09
N ALA A 387 43.01 -2.96 -14.30
CA ALA A 387 43.07 -1.49 -14.26
C ALA A 387 41.80 -0.93 -13.60
N LEU A 388 41.96 0.00 -12.65
CA LEU A 388 40.89 0.76 -12.01
C LEU A 388 41.00 2.23 -12.36
N LYS A 389 39.87 2.88 -12.60
CA LYS A 389 39.80 4.28 -12.93
C LYS A 389 38.55 4.91 -12.30
N ALA A 390 38.77 6.04 -11.57
CA ALA A 390 37.65 6.84 -11.04
C ALA A 390 37.35 7.98 -12.01
N ASP A 391 36.07 8.33 -12.13
CA ASP A 391 35.60 9.38 -13.04
C ASP A 391 36.08 10.78 -12.64
N ASP A 392 36.40 10.98 -11.35
CA ASP A 392 36.92 12.26 -10.84
C ASP A 392 38.48 12.33 -10.89
N GLY A 393 39.11 11.30 -11.44
CA GLY A 393 40.56 11.22 -11.53
C GLY A 393 41.29 10.85 -10.23
N SER A 394 40.53 10.54 -9.16
CA SER A 394 41.17 10.14 -7.89
C SER A 394 41.83 8.77 -8.03
N ASP A 395 42.89 8.56 -7.20
CA ASP A 395 43.64 7.31 -7.17
C ASP A 395 42.93 6.34 -6.20
N VAL A 396 42.31 5.31 -6.75
CA VAL A 396 41.54 4.32 -5.95
C VAL A 396 42.53 3.27 -5.43
N LYS A 397 42.66 3.20 -4.11
CA LYS A 397 43.50 2.19 -3.43
C LYS A 397 42.66 0.94 -3.18
N TYR A 398 43.22 -0.21 -3.54
CA TYR A 398 42.51 -1.50 -3.39
C TYR A 398 43.49 -2.64 -3.14
N THR A 399 42.96 -3.71 -2.56
CA THR A 399 43.65 -5.00 -2.42
C THR A 399 42.85 -6.03 -3.19
N LEU A 400 43.54 -6.81 -4.02
CA LEU A 400 42.98 -7.94 -4.73
C LEU A 400 43.51 -9.23 -4.10
N ASP A 401 42.62 -9.99 -3.46
CA ASP A 401 42.99 -11.25 -2.79
C ASP A 401 42.07 -12.35 -3.32
N GLY A 402 42.63 -13.18 -4.20
CA GLY A 402 41.86 -14.21 -4.88
C GLY A 402 40.74 -13.58 -5.70
N ASN A 403 39.51 -13.95 -5.38
CA ASN A 403 38.31 -13.48 -6.09
C ASN A 403 37.67 -12.25 -5.45
N THR A 404 38.35 -11.58 -4.50
CA THR A 404 37.78 -10.44 -3.77
C THR A 404 38.67 -9.20 -3.94
N LEU A 405 38.06 -8.12 -4.40
CA LEU A 405 38.65 -6.78 -4.44
C LEU A 405 38.06 -5.95 -3.30
N THR A 406 38.92 -5.33 -2.47
CA THR A 406 38.46 -4.49 -1.36
C THR A 406 38.98 -3.07 -1.58
N PHE A 407 38.12 -2.07 -1.43
CA PHE A 407 38.53 -0.66 -1.43
C PHE A 407 39.22 -0.35 -0.08
N ASP A 408 40.49 0.05 -0.12
CA ASP A 408 41.33 0.17 1.09
C ASP A 408 41.27 1.55 1.74
N ASP A 409 41.00 2.59 0.95
CA ASP A 409 40.98 3.97 1.42
C ASP A 409 39.69 4.68 1.02
N LYS A 410 39.53 5.90 1.52
CA LYS A 410 38.37 6.74 1.20
C LYS A 410 38.16 6.78 -0.32
N THR A 411 36.96 6.38 -0.75
CA THR A 411 36.60 6.27 -2.15
C THR A 411 35.16 6.83 -2.32
N THR A 412 35.07 8.06 -2.82
CA THR A 412 33.79 8.77 -2.94
C THR A 412 33.43 9.13 -4.37
N ALA A 413 34.20 8.69 -5.35
CA ALA A 413 33.92 8.95 -6.77
C ALA A 413 32.53 8.43 -7.15
N SER A 414 31.85 9.14 -8.03
CA SER A 414 30.50 8.76 -8.43
C SER A 414 30.50 7.55 -9.37
N LYS A 415 31.63 7.25 -9.99
CA LYS A 415 31.76 6.13 -10.92
C LYS A 415 33.17 5.57 -10.87
N ILE A 416 33.30 4.26 -10.71
CA ILE A 416 34.59 3.54 -10.72
C ILE A 416 34.49 2.46 -11.79
N THR A 417 35.44 2.46 -12.74
CA THR A 417 35.51 1.49 -13.82
C THR A 417 36.68 0.56 -13.59
N ILE A 418 36.45 -0.75 -13.66
CA ILE A 418 37.42 -1.79 -13.50
C ILE A 418 37.45 -2.61 -14.78
N GLU A 419 38.66 -2.79 -15.36
CA GLU A 419 38.85 -3.63 -16.54
C GLU A 419 39.87 -4.71 -16.25
N TYR A 420 39.69 -5.88 -16.82
CA TYR A 420 40.65 -6.99 -16.77
C TYR A 420 40.33 -7.98 -17.90
N VAL A 421 41.35 -8.78 -18.27
CA VAL A 421 41.22 -9.74 -19.39
C VAL A 421 41.34 -11.15 -18.84
N THR A 422 40.44 -12.04 -19.31
CA THR A 422 40.58 -13.48 -19.01
C THR A 422 40.54 -14.28 -20.31
N ALA A 423 41.04 -15.49 -20.27
CA ALA A 423 40.88 -16.45 -21.38
C ALA A 423 39.44 -16.90 -21.50
N ILE A 424 39.01 -17.24 -22.72
CA ILE A 424 37.78 -17.98 -23.00
C ILE A 424 38.15 -19.39 -23.44
N ASP A 425 37.45 -20.37 -22.94
CA ASP A 425 37.61 -21.76 -23.35
C ASP A 425 37.03 -21.91 -24.74
N PRO A 426 37.85 -22.18 -25.79
CA PRO A 426 37.33 -22.28 -27.14
C PRO A 426 36.38 -23.46 -27.35
N ASP A 427 36.36 -24.43 -26.44
CA ASP A 427 35.49 -25.60 -26.54
C ASP A 427 34.11 -25.36 -25.91
N LYS A 428 33.90 -24.20 -25.31
CA LYS A 428 32.59 -23.83 -24.72
C LYS A 428 31.86 -22.85 -25.60
N ALA A 429 30.54 -23.02 -25.71
CA ALA A 429 29.72 -22.13 -26.54
C ALA A 429 29.65 -20.72 -25.95
N GLU A 430 29.73 -20.59 -24.61
CA GLU A 430 29.56 -19.32 -23.91
C GLU A 430 30.33 -19.32 -22.58
N THR A 431 30.62 -18.13 -22.11
CA THR A 431 31.24 -17.90 -20.80
C THR A 431 30.42 -16.84 -20.06
N THR A 432 29.88 -17.20 -18.90
CA THR A 432 29.14 -16.27 -18.03
C THR A 432 30.04 -15.86 -16.88
N ASN A 433 30.09 -14.55 -16.60
CA ASN A 433 30.85 -14.02 -15.49
C ASN A 433 29.95 -13.11 -14.66
N THR A 434 30.02 -13.25 -13.32
CA THR A 434 29.16 -12.54 -12.38
C THR A 434 30.03 -11.79 -11.38
N VAL A 435 29.67 -10.54 -11.11
CA VAL A 435 30.29 -9.74 -10.04
C VAL A 435 29.23 -9.42 -8.98
N LYS A 436 29.62 -9.42 -7.73
CA LYS A 436 28.80 -9.04 -6.60
C LYS A 436 29.48 -7.90 -5.85
N MET A 437 28.69 -6.89 -5.46
CA MET A 437 29.18 -5.85 -4.54
C MET A 437 28.65 -6.17 -3.15
N GLN A 438 29.54 -6.19 -2.18
CA GLN A 438 29.25 -6.62 -0.80
C GLN A 438 29.58 -5.51 0.19
N ARG A 439 28.79 -5.46 1.26
CA ARG A 439 28.97 -4.51 2.38
C ARG A 439 30.26 -4.80 3.15
N PRO A 440 30.81 -3.78 3.86
CA PRO A 440 32.01 -4.02 4.68
C PRO A 440 31.85 -5.12 5.72
N ASP A 441 30.67 -5.23 6.33
CA ASP A 441 30.37 -6.28 7.31
C ASP A 441 29.66 -7.45 6.63
N LYS A 442 30.44 -8.44 6.21
CA LYS A 442 29.93 -9.64 5.56
C LYS A 442 29.14 -10.56 6.49
N SER A 443 29.19 -10.33 7.80
CA SER A 443 28.49 -11.17 8.77
C SER A 443 26.99 -10.89 8.82
N GLN A 444 26.56 -9.75 8.30
CA GLN A 444 25.14 -9.36 8.30
C GLN A 444 24.42 -10.06 7.14
N PRO A 445 23.15 -10.46 7.36
CA PRO A 445 22.37 -11.11 6.29
C PRO A 445 21.80 -10.07 5.30
N TRP A 446 22.67 -9.29 4.72
CA TRP A 446 22.29 -8.22 3.78
C TRP A 446 22.34 -8.72 2.35
N SER A 447 21.45 -8.21 1.51
CA SER A 447 21.45 -8.53 0.08
C SER A 447 22.61 -7.86 -0.62
N ASP A 448 23.33 -8.63 -1.40
CA ASP A 448 24.36 -8.11 -2.30
C ASP A 448 23.71 -7.56 -3.57
N ILE A 449 24.39 -6.62 -4.22
CA ILE A 449 24.01 -6.24 -5.58
C ILE A 449 24.90 -6.99 -6.57
N THR A 450 24.30 -7.48 -7.65
CA THR A 450 24.96 -8.37 -8.59
C THR A 450 24.74 -7.93 -10.03
N SER A 451 25.68 -8.30 -10.88
CA SER A 451 25.54 -8.13 -12.32
C SER A 451 26.26 -9.28 -13.02
N SER A 452 25.63 -9.84 -14.03
CA SER A 452 26.17 -10.95 -14.83
C SER A 452 26.18 -10.59 -16.30
N GLU A 453 27.17 -11.10 -17.01
CA GLU A 453 27.24 -10.97 -18.45
C GLU A 453 27.70 -12.30 -19.05
N THR A 454 27.07 -12.68 -20.14
CA THR A 454 27.45 -13.86 -20.93
C THR A 454 28.06 -13.39 -22.24
N VAL A 455 29.28 -13.84 -22.53
CA VAL A 455 29.90 -13.66 -23.85
C VAL A 455 29.86 -14.99 -24.57
N TYR A 456 29.67 -14.94 -25.88
CA TYR A 456 29.53 -16.12 -26.71
C TYR A 456 30.83 -16.33 -27.50
N ASN A 457 31.19 -17.59 -27.69
CA ASN A 457 32.37 -17.94 -28.48
C ASN A 457 32.14 -17.60 -29.95
N ARG A 458 33.17 -17.74 -30.78
CA ARG A 458 33.12 -17.39 -32.21
C ARG A 458 31.88 -17.97 -32.88
N TYR A 459 31.58 -19.24 -32.60
CA TYR A 459 30.41 -19.92 -33.19
C TYR A 459 29.49 -20.41 -32.08
N GLN A 460 28.21 -20.24 -32.31
CA GLN A 460 27.16 -20.79 -31.44
C GLN A 460 26.29 -21.73 -32.27
N ILE A 461 25.85 -22.82 -31.64
CA ILE A 461 24.89 -23.72 -32.23
C ILE A 461 23.84 -24.06 -31.18
N SER A 462 22.59 -24.03 -31.58
CA SER A 462 21.48 -24.47 -30.73
C SER A 462 20.57 -25.38 -31.55
N LYS A 463 19.93 -26.33 -30.88
CA LYS A 463 19.06 -27.31 -31.53
C LYS A 463 17.78 -27.46 -30.73
N SER A 464 16.66 -27.47 -31.44
CA SER A 464 15.35 -27.80 -30.88
C SER A 464 14.68 -28.88 -31.73
N GLY A 465 13.83 -29.66 -31.13
CA GLY A 465 13.08 -30.69 -31.84
C GLY A 465 11.69 -30.87 -31.26
N TRP A 466 10.77 -31.26 -32.12
CA TRP A 466 9.38 -31.51 -31.71
C TRP A 466 8.74 -32.59 -32.58
N ILE A 467 7.70 -33.21 -32.02
CA ILE A 467 6.94 -34.24 -32.76
C ILE A 467 5.99 -33.54 -33.72
N ASP A 468 6.00 -33.99 -34.98
CA ASP A 468 5.03 -33.48 -35.95
C ASP A 468 3.63 -34.01 -35.57
N ASN A 469 2.75 -33.12 -35.22
CA ASN A 469 1.39 -33.48 -34.83
C ASN A 469 0.53 -33.96 -36.01
N ASN A 470 0.97 -33.68 -37.23
CA ASN A 470 0.23 -34.03 -38.43
C ASN A 470 0.69 -35.35 -39.07
N THR A 471 1.90 -35.81 -38.71
CA THR A 471 2.48 -37.03 -39.27
C THR A 471 3.09 -37.87 -38.16
N LEU A 472 2.43 -38.97 -37.84
CA LEU A 472 2.88 -39.84 -36.78
C LEU A 472 4.26 -40.44 -37.10
N GLY A 473 5.14 -40.41 -36.11
CA GLY A 473 6.48 -40.99 -36.24
C GLY A 473 7.52 -40.08 -36.86
N ILE A 474 7.18 -38.80 -37.13
CA ILE A 474 8.13 -37.81 -37.67
C ILE A 474 8.56 -36.87 -36.52
N LEU A 475 9.86 -36.68 -36.38
CA LEU A 475 10.48 -35.68 -35.55
C LEU A 475 11.00 -34.54 -36.42
N LYS A 476 10.63 -33.33 -36.11
CA LYS A 476 11.13 -32.13 -36.78
C LYS A 476 12.24 -31.50 -35.93
N TRP A 477 13.29 -31.09 -36.60
CA TRP A 477 14.47 -30.50 -35.95
C TRP A 477 14.73 -29.12 -36.56
N GLU A 478 15.19 -28.23 -35.72
CA GLU A 478 15.66 -26.91 -36.14
C GLU A 478 16.99 -26.64 -35.44
N VAL A 479 18.02 -26.39 -36.26
CA VAL A 479 19.37 -26.07 -35.75
C VAL A 479 19.68 -24.65 -36.20
N THR A 480 19.95 -23.78 -35.21
CA THR A 480 20.37 -22.40 -35.46
C THR A 480 21.87 -22.31 -35.24
N VAL A 481 22.58 -21.79 -36.22
CA VAL A 481 24.03 -21.57 -36.15
C VAL A 481 24.29 -20.09 -36.32
N LYS A 482 25.11 -19.53 -35.43
CA LYS A 482 25.51 -18.10 -35.44
C LYS A 482 27.01 -17.97 -35.43
N CYS A 483 27.50 -16.97 -36.14
CA CYS A 483 28.89 -16.51 -36.06
C CYS A 483 28.90 -15.15 -35.34
N ASN A 484 29.55 -15.10 -34.19
CA ASN A 484 29.61 -13.89 -33.35
C ASN A 484 30.79 -13.00 -33.70
N ASP A 485 31.72 -13.53 -34.51
CA ASP A 485 32.91 -12.80 -34.96
C ASP A 485 32.63 -12.14 -36.31
N LYS A 486 32.61 -10.81 -36.32
CA LYS A 486 32.36 -10.03 -37.55
C LYS A 486 33.43 -10.25 -38.63
N ASN A 487 34.59 -10.80 -38.27
CA ASN A 487 35.69 -11.07 -39.19
C ASN A 487 35.71 -12.52 -39.67
N SER A 488 34.71 -13.32 -39.26
CA SER A 488 34.59 -14.73 -39.66
C SER A 488 33.29 -14.96 -40.40
N THR A 489 33.16 -16.12 -41.02
CA THR A 489 31.99 -16.46 -41.83
C THR A 489 31.50 -17.87 -41.52
N LEU A 490 30.21 -18.09 -41.78
CA LEU A 490 29.60 -19.43 -41.76
C LEU A 490 29.77 -20.19 -43.08
N LYS A 491 30.12 -19.49 -44.15
CA LYS A 491 30.32 -20.15 -45.45
C LYS A 491 31.39 -21.23 -45.34
N GLY A 492 31.12 -22.41 -45.91
CA GLY A 492 32.04 -23.53 -45.92
C GLY A 492 32.23 -24.23 -44.58
N LYS A 493 31.54 -23.79 -43.53
CA LYS A 493 31.60 -24.47 -42.23
C LYS A 493 30.79 -25.75 -42.27
N THR A 494 31.24 -26.75 -41.55
CA THR A 494 30.64 -28.07 -41.51
C THR A 494 29.81 -28.22 -40.24
N ILE A 495 28.57 -28.67 -40.42
CA ILE A 495 27.67 -29.00 -39.31
C ILE A 495 27.60 -30.52 -39.23
N THR A 496 27.92 -31.04 -38.03
CA THR A 496 27.76 -32.48 -37.76
C THR A 496 26.63 -32.66 -36.75
N ASP A 497 25.80 -33.65 -37.00
CA ASP A 497 24.66 -33.99 -36.18
C ASP A 497 24.34 -35.46 -36.36
N ASN A 498 24.28 -36.22 -35.28
CA ASN A 498 24.01 -37.65 -35.34
C ASN A 498 22.62 -38.01 -35.90
N MET A 499 21.76 -37.00 -36.05
CA MET A 499 20.44 -37.20 -36.66
C MET A 499 20.43 -36.91 -38.16
N LEU A 500 21.53 -36.41 -38.73
CA LEU A 500 21.68 -36.21 -40.16
C LEU A 500 22.19 -37.47 -40.85
N LYS A 501 21.64 -37.77 -42.00
CA LYS A 501 22.03 -38.96 -42.82
C LYS A 501 22.52 -38.54 -44.20
N ALA A 502 23.49 -39.24 -44.70
CA ALA A 502 24.04 -39.03 -46.05
C ALA A 502 22.90 -38.98 -47.07
N GLY A 503 22.93 -37.98 -47.96
CA GLY A 503 21.93 -37.78 -48.99
C GLY A 503 20.63 -37.13 -48.52
N GLN A 504 20.48 -36.87 -47.23
CA GLN A 504 19.27 -36.21 -46.70
C GLN A 504 19.20 -34.78 -47.22
N ILE A 505 18.00 -34.35 -47.59
CA ILE A 505 17.74 -32.96 -47.96
C ILE A 505 17.30 -32.20 -46.71
N VAL A 506 17.94 -31.07 -46.46
CA VAL A 506 17.62 -30.16 -45.36
C VAL A 506 17.24 -28.81 -45.95
N SER A 507 16.42 -28.06 -45.24
CA SER A 507 16.07 -26.68 -45.59
C SER A 507 16.95 -25.71 -44.80
N ILE A 508 17.59 -24.76 -45.51
CA ILE A 508 18.41 -23.70 -44.91
C ILE A 508 17.70 -22.36 -45.08
N LYS A 509 17.44 -21.67 -43.99
CA LYS A 509 16.88 -20.32 -44.00
C LYS A 509 17.95 -19.31 -43.60
N VAL A 510 18.11 -18.27 -44.41
CA VAL A 510 19.09 -17.20 -44.22
C VAL A 510 18.36 -15.86 -44.46
N GLY A 511 18.11 -15.09 -43.43
CA GLY A 511 17.29 -13.87 -43.56
C GLY A 511 15.90 -14.23 -44.12
N ASN A 512 15.58 -13.71 -45.31
CA ASN A 512 14.30 -13.98 -45.97
C ASN A 512 14.42 -15.05 -47.05
N ASP A 513 15.61 -15.60 -47.32
CA ASP A 513 15.83 -16.65 -48.32
C ASP A 513 15.76 -18.03 -47.65
N THR A 514 15.13 -18.98 -48.34
CA THR A 514 15.06 -20.38 -47.91
C THR A 514 15.35 -21.27 -49.11
N PHE A 515 16.23 -22.26 -48.93
CA PHE A 515 16.64 -23.16 -49.99
C PHE A 515 17.05 -24.51 -49.43
N ASP A 516 17.08 -25.51 -50.28
CA ASP A 516 17.45 -26.87 -49.93
C ASP A 516 18.97 -27.08 -50.07
N ALA A 517 19.51 -27.93 -49.20
CA ALA A 517 20.89 -28.40 -49.27
C ALA A 517 20.91 -29.92 -49.01
N THR A 518 21.92 -30.59 -49.52
CA THR A 518 22.05 -32.05 -49.37
C THR A 518 23.20 -32.38 -48.43
N VAL A 519 22.94 -33.24 -47.47
CA VAL A 519 23.96 -33.77 -46.55
C VAL A 519 24.92 -34.65 -47.36
N ALA A 520 26.23 -34.44 -47.16
CA ALA A 520 27.27 -35.16 -47.89
C ALA A 520 27.32 -36.65 -47.53
N SER A 521 28.08 -37.40 -48.28
CA SER A 521 28.19 -38.86 -48.14
C SER A 521 28.79 -39.31 -46.80
N ASP A 522 29.52 -38.41 -46.14
CA ASP A 522 30.08 -38.65 -44.80
C ASP A 522 29.12 -38.30 -43.67
N GLY A 523 27.90 -37.84 -44.00
CA GLY A 523 26.92 -37.42 -42.98
C GLY A 523 27.07 -35.99 -42.51
N GLU A 524 27.92 -35.21 -43.14
CA GLU A 524 28.18 -33.81 -42.76
C GLU A 524 27.42 -32.86 -43.69
N LEU A 525 26.96 -31.74 -43.14
CA LEU A 525 26.33 -30.68 -43.89
C LEU A 525 27.29 -29.49 -44.00
N VAL A 526 27.79 -29.23 -45.21
CA VAL A 526 28.64 -28.07 -45.49
C VAL A 526 27.72 -26.89 -45.83
N LEU A 527 27.86 -25.78 -45.11
CA LEU A 527 27.06 -24.59 -45.37
C LEU A 527 27.52 -23.95 -46.69
N PRO A 528 26.60 -23.82 -47.68
CA PRO A 528 26.99 -23.41 -49.03
C PRO A 528 27.25 -21.91 -49.14
N ASP A 529 27.94 -21.53 -50.24
CA ASP A 529 28.25 -20.13 -50.54
C ASP A 529 26.98 -19.26 -50.65
N ARG A 530 25.84 -19.84 -50.95
CA ARG A 530 24.56 -19.13 -51.09
C ARG A 530 24.16 -18.40 -49.81
N ILE A 531 24.65 -18.83 -48.64
CA ILE A 531 24.34 -18.12 -47.38
C ILE A 531 24.96 -16.71 -47.32
N GLY A 532 25.94 -16.44 -48.22
CA GLY A 532 26.59 -15.13 -48.28
C GLY A 532 27.35 -14.80 -47.01
N ASP A 533 27.32 -13.53 -46.63
CA ASP A 533 27.98 -13.04 -45.41
C ASP A 533 27.04 -12.99 -44.21
N ASN A 534 25.92 -13.70 -44.29
CA ASN A 534 25.00 -13.76 -43.13
C ASN A 534 25.67 -14.48 -41.97
N ASN A 535 25.44 -13.91 -40.76
CA ASN A 535 26.05 -14.44 -39.53
C ASN A 535 25.10 -15.38 -38.77
N GLU A 536 23.94 -15.70 -39.35
CA GLU A 536 22.98 -16.63 -38.73
C GLU A 536 22.29 -17.46 -39.84
N VAL A 537 22.22 -18.76 -39.62
CA VAL A 537 21.45 -19.66 -40.49
C VAL A 537 20.59 -20.57 -39.63
N VAL A 538 19.41 -20.92 -40.12
CA VAL A 538 18.51 -21.88 -39.49
C VAL A 538 18.35 -23.06 -40.41
N ILE A 539 18.71 -24.26 -39.95
CA ILE A 539 18.66 -25.52 -40.71
C ILE A 539 17.48 -26.33 -40.18
N SER A 540 16.56 -26.69 -41.05
CA SER A 540 15.38 -27.49 -40.68
C SER A 540 15.41 -28.82 -41.41
N TYR A 541 15.11 -29.90 -40.70
CA TYR A 541 15.05 -31.23 -41.26
C TYR A 541 14.15 -32.15 -40.44
N GLU A 542 13.83 -33.31 -41.02
CA GLU A 542 12.94 -34.28 -40.38
C GLU A 542 13.66 -35.63 -40.26
N THR A 543 13.33 -36.38 -39.23
CA THR A 543 13.79 -37.75 -39.03
C THR A 543 12.60 -38.64 -38.66
N LYS A 544 12.68 -39.89 -38.99
CA LYS A 544 11.68 -40.88 -38.60
C LYS A 544 12.12 -41.54 -37.29
N VAL A 545 11.21 -41.65 -36.36
CA VAL A 545 11.48 -42.32 -35.07
C VAL A 545 11.97 -43.74 -35.30
N ALA A 546 11.40 -44.45 -36.31
CA ALA A 546 11.76 -45.81 -36.62
C ALA A 546 13.20 -46.01 -37.12
N ASP A 547 13.87 -44.92 -37.53
CA ASP A 547 15.25 -45.00 -38.03
C ASP A 547 16.30 -45.00 -36.90
N TYR A 548 15.86 -44.84 -35.65
CA TYR A 548 16.75 -44.71 -34.51
C TYR A 548 16.36 -45.68 -33.41
N ASP A 549 17.36 -46.27 -32.77
CA ASP A 549 17.17 -47.08 -31.58
C ASP A 549 17.10 -46.13 -30.37
N LEU A 550 15.89 -45.96 -29.90
CA LEU A 550 15.66 -45.02 -28.77
C LEU A 550 15.95 -45.63 -27.40
N GLY A 551 16.37 -46.87 -27.37
CA GLY A 551 16.64 -47.57 -26.14
C GLY A 551 15.39 -47.83 -25.29
N ASP A 552 15.34 -48.89 -24.52
CA ASP A 552 14.24 -49.18 -23.61
C ASP A 552 14.28 -48.31 -22.34
#